data_282518d69f2bf7bb398d8a484b9df1e7
#
_entry.id   282518d69f2bf7bb398d8a484b9df1e7
#
_cell.length_a   1.000
_cell.length_b   1.000
_cell.length_c   1.000
_cell.angle_alpha   90.00
_cell.angle_beta   90.00
_cell.angle_gamma   90.00
#
_symmetry.space_group_name_H-M   'P 1'
#
loop_
_entity.id
_entity.type
_entity.pdbx_description
1 polymer ?
#
loop_
_entity_poly.entity_id
_entity_poly.type
_entity_poly.pdbx_seq_one_letter_code
_entity_poly.pdbx_strand_id
1 'polypeptide(L)'
;MLDIKFIRENPEVVRKDLEKRNEKEKLEWLDDLLRSDVEYRKLLRENQKLRQRRNEITDEINSLKKQGKDIKEKIQEAKELPDKIKQSDERIEELRNKIEYYLMRLPNTLHETVPIGKDANDNAVVKTFGAKPKFDFELKPHGELLQELGLANFEKAAEVSGHGFYYLIGDIALMELALVNFTVDFLVKKDYVLVEPPLMLRRKPYEGVTDLKDFETMMYKIEDEDLLLIATSEHPIAAMLMNETYDEKQLPLKFVGLSPCFRKELGSHSIDTRGLFRVHH
;
A
#
# COMPACT_ATOMS: atom_id res chain seq x y z
N MET A 1 4.27 2.91 -3.37
CA MET A 1 4.96 2.20 -4.47
C MET A 1 5.82 3.15 -5.27
N LEU A 2 7.04 2.76 -5.64
CA LEU A 2 7.86 3.52 -6.57
C LEU A 2 7.33 3.36 -8.00
N ASP A 3 7.34 4.45 -8.78
CA ASP A 3 7.01 4.38 -10.21
C ASP A 3 8.13 3.62 -10.96
N ILE A 4 7.76 2.70 -11.84
CA ILE A 4 8.70 1.95 -12.68
C ILE A 4 9.57 2.86 -13.57
N LYS A 5 9.04 4.02 -13.98
CA LYS A 5 9.82 5.02 -14.72
C LYS A 5 10.93 5.59 -13.86
N PHE A 6 10.60 5.95 -12.61
CA PHE A 6 11.60 6.45 -11.66
C PHE A 6 12.71 5.43 -11.42
N ILE A 7 12.35 4.16 -11.19
CA ILE A 7 13.33 3.07 -10.99
C ILE A 7 14.22 2.91 -12.21
N ARG A 8 13.64 2.96 -13.39
CA ARG A 8 14.35 2.83 -14.68
C ARG A 8 15.35 3.99 -14.93
N GLU A 9 14.94 5.19 -14.60
CA GLU A 9 15.75 6.41 -14.80
C GLU A 9 16.78 6.60 -13.70
N ASN A 10 16.51 6.09 -12.49
CA ASN A 10 17.34 6.29 -11.31
C ASN A 10 17.64 4.98 -10.54
N PRO A 11 18.13 3.92 -11.22
CA PRO A 11 18.34 2.61 -10.57
C PRO A 11 19.35 2.68 -9.42
N GLU A 12 20.38 3.52 -9.54
CA GLU A 12 21.41 3.69 -8.52
C GLU A 12 20.90 4.39 -7.25
N VAL A 13 19.88 5.25 -7.37
CA VAL A 13 19.23 5.88 -6.20
C VAL A 13 18.51 4.80 -5.39
N VAL A 14 17.73 3.94 -6.09
CA VAL A 14 16.99 2.84 -5.45
C VAL A 14 17.98 1.81 -4.86
N ARG A 15 19.06 1.48 -5.57
CA ARG A 15 20.10 0.57 -5.08
C ARG A 15 20.73 1.05 -3.77
N LYS A 16 21.19 2.31 -3.74
CA LYS A 16 21.76 2.93 -2.54
C LYS A 16 20.77 2.96 -1.37
N ASP A 17 19.48 3.16 -1.64
CA ASP A 17 18.46 3.12 -0.62
C ASP A 17 18.30 1.72 -0.01
N LEU A 18 18.26 0.68 -0.86
CA LEU A 18 18.19 -0.71 -0.41
C LEU A 18 19.45 -1.14 0.36
N GLU A 19 20.63 -0.69 -0.07
CA GLU A 19 21.90 -0.90 0.66
C GLU A 19 21.86 -0.23 2.04
N LYS A 20 21.34 1.01 2.13
CA LYS A 20 21.16 1.75 3.38
C LYS A 20 20.23 1.03 4.35
N ARG A 21 19.23 0.31 3.83
CA ARG A 21 18.29 -0.53 4.60
C ARG A 21 18.84 -1.92 4.93
N ASN A 22 20.01 -2.28 4.38
CA ASN A 22 20.58 -3.64 4.46
C ASN A 22 19.66 -4.73 3.86
N GLU A 23 18.88 -4.40 2.84
CA GLU A 23 17.90 -5.26 2.18
C GLU A 23 18.53 -6.02 1.00
N LYS A 24 19.38 -7.01 1.31
CA LYS A 24 20.16 -7.76 0.30
C LYS A 24 19.28 -8.47 -0.73
N GLU A 25 18.20 -9.12 -0.29
CA GLU A 25 17.26 -9.81 -1.17
C GLU A 25 16.60 -8.84 -2.16
N LYS A 26 16.24 -7.66 -1.69
CA LYS A 26 15.60 -6.64 -2.54
C LYS A 26 16.56 -6.00 -3.54
N LEU A 27 17.86 -6.08 -3.34
CA LEU A 27 18.85 -5.73 -4.36
C LEU A 27 18.78 -6.69 -5.56
N GLU A 28 18.64 -7.99 -5.31
CA GLU A 28 18.45 -8.98 -6.37
C GLU A 28 17.11 -8.77 -7.10
N TRP A 29 16.05 -8.43 -6.36
CA TRP A 29 14.76 -8.08 -6.93
C TRP A 29 14.82 -6.84 -7.83
N LEU A 30 15.59 -5.83 -7.46
CA LEU A 30 15.80 -4.63 -8.29
C LEU A 30 16.44 -5.00 -9.63
N ASP A 31 17.49 -5.83 -9.60
CA ASP A 31 18.18 -6.26 -10.81
C ASP A 31 17.28 -7.10 -11.72
N ASP A 32 16.47 -7.97 -11.13
CA ASP A 32 15.54 -8.82 -11.88
C ASP A 32 14.32 -8.02 -12.39
N LEU A 33 13.85 -7.04 -11.63
CA LEU A 33 12.83 -6.08 -12.08
C LEU A 33 13.28 -5.32 -13.32
N LEU A 34 14.49 -4.78 -13.30
CA LEU A 34 15.04 -4.01 -14.43
C LEU A 34 15.19 -4.90 -15.69
N ARG A 35 15.67 -6.14 -15.54
CA ARG A 35 15.75 -7.10 -16.64
C ARG A 35 14.36 -7.44 -17.19
N SER A 36 13.41 -7.71 -16.28
CA SER A 36 12.03 -8.07 -16.65
C SER A 36 11.32 -6.91 -17.36
N ASP A 37 11.54 -5.65 -16.95
CA ASP A 37 10.99 -4.49 -17.62
C ASP A 37 11.55 -4.29 -19.03
N VAL A 38 12.84 -4.53 -19.24
CA VAL A 38 13.45 -4.47 -20.58
C VAL A 38 12.83 -5.54 -21.50
N GLU A 39 12.72 -6.78 -21.02
CA GLU A 39 12.11 -7.89 -21.77
C GLU A 39 10.63 -7.61 -22.07
N TYR A 40 9.87 -7.19 -21.07
CA TYR A 40 8.46 -6.83 -21.19
C TYR A 40 8.21 -5.78 -22.29
N ARG A 41 8.96 -4.70 -22.28
CA ARG A 41 8.83 -3.63 -23.28
C ARG A 41 9.26 -4.07 -24.68
N LYS A 42 10.24 -4.95 -24.78
CA LYS A 42 10.65 -5.56 -26.06
C LYS A 42 9.53 -6.43 -26.62
N LEU A 43 9.00 -7.34 -25.80
CA LEU A 43 7.91 -8.24 -26.19
C LEU A 43 6.63 -7.49 -26.57
N LEU A 44 6.28 -6.43 -25.86
CA LEU A 44 5.14 -5.60 -26.24
C LEU A 44 5.26 -5.04 -27.66
N ARG A 45 6.45 -4.56 -28.04
CA ARG A 45 6.70 -4.06 -29.40
C ARG A 45 6.66 -5.17 -30.45
N GLU A 46 7.21 -6.33 -30.12
CA GLU A 46 7.20 -7.49 -31.00
C GLU A 46 5.79 -8.03 -31.18
N ASN A 47 5.01 -8.15 -30.13
CA ASN A 47 3.61 -8.56 -30.16
C ASN A 47 2.75 -7.61 -31.02
N GLN A 48 2.96 -6.31 -30.88
CA GLN A 48 2.28 -5.31 -31.72
C GLN A 48 2.60 -5.52 -33.20
N LYS A 49 3.87 -5.78 -33.55
CA LYS A 49 4.27 -6.11 -34.93
C LYS A 49 3.62 -7.39 -35.42
N LEU A 50 3.55 -8.45 -34.59
CA LEU A 50 2.88 -9.69 -34.97
C LEU A 50 1.39 -9.49 -35.23
N ARG A 51 0.70 -8.68 -34.39
CA ARG A 51 -0.71 -8.33 -34.60
C ARG A 51 -0.93 -7.49 -35.87
N GLN A 52 -0.03 -6.54 -36.13
CA GLN A 52 -0.04 -5.78 -37.37
C GLN A 52 0.16 -6.71 -38.58
N ARG A 53 1.17 -7.59 -38.54
CA ARG A 53 1.46 -8.55 -39.62
C ARG A 53 0.27 -9.48 -39.88
N ARG A 54 -0.41 -9.94 -38.83
CA ARG A 54 -1.63 -10.75 -38.98
C ARG A 54 -2.72 -10.02 -39.80
N ASN A 55 -2.91 -8.73 -39.55
CA ASN A 55 -3.90 -7.93 -40.30
C ASN A 55 -3.45 -7.76 -41.76
N GLU A 56 -2.19 -7.38 -41.99
CA GLU A 56 -1.60 -7.23 -43.34
C GLU A 56 -1.72 -8.53 -44.17
N ILE A 57 -1.40 -9.70 -43.59
CA ILE A 57 -1.54 -10.99 -44.29
C ILE A 57 -3.00 -11.26 -44.66
N THR A 58 -3.94 -10.91 -43.81
CA THR A 58 -5.37 -11.07 -44.12
C THR A 58 -5.74 -10.27 -45.33
N ASP A 59 -5.27 -9.03 -45.43
CA ASP A 59 -5.53 -8.15 -46.58
C ASP A 59 -4.80 -8.62 -47.84
N GLU A 60 -3.52 -9.09 -47.70
CA GLU A 60 -2.74 -9.70 -48.80
C GLU A 60 -3.45 -10.93 -49.38
N ILE A 61 -3.93 -11.85 -48.53
CA ILE A 61 -4.67 -13.05 -48.95
C ILE A 61 -5.93 -12.67 -49.72
N ASN A 62 -6.69 -11.68 -49.20
CA ASN A 62 -7.89 -11.23 -49.85
C ASN A 62 -7.61 -10.61 -51.22
N SER A 63 -6.53 -9.83 -51.34
CA SER A 63 -6.11 -9.22 -52.61
C SER A 63 -5.63 -10.25 -53.59
N LEU A 64 -4.78 -11.21 -53.19
CA LEU A 64 -4.27 -12.26 -54.04
C LEU A 64 -5.38 -13.21 -54.54
N LYS A 65 -6.36 -13.53 -53.68
CA LYS A 65 -7.56 -14.31 -54.09
C LYS A 65 -8.33 -13.60 -55.19
N LYS A 66 -8.53 -12.29 -55.10
CA LYS A 66 -9.23 -11.51 -56.14
C LYS A 66 -8.45 -11.52 -57.48
N GLN A 67 -7.11 -11.64 -57.39
CA GLN A 67 -6.23 -11.69 -58.57
C GLN A 67 -6.00 -13.11 -59.14
N GLY A 68 -6.57 -14.16 -58.52
CA GLY A 68 -6.36 -15.54 -58.93
C GLY A 68 -4.92 -16.09 -58.70
N LYS A 69 -4.14 -15.44 -57.84
CA LYS A 69 -2.74 -15.83 -57.56
C LYS A 69 -2.64 -16.87 -56.44
N ASP A 70 -1.50 -17.61 -56.38
CA ASP A 70 -1.25 -18.56 -55.30
C ASP A 70 -1.14 -17.89 -53.97
N ILE A 71 -1.80 -18.47 -52.95
CA ILE A 71 -1.94 -17.96 -51.58
C ILE A 71 -1.40 -18.94 -50.55
N LYS A 72 -0.81 -20.10 -50.94
CA LYS A 72 -0.43 -21.18 -50.02
C LYS A 72 0.56 -20.71 -48.95
N GLU A 73 1.62 -20.02 -49.35
CA GLU A 73 2.62 -19.50 -48.41
C GLU A 73 2.01 -18.51 -47.41
N LYS A 74 1.14 -17.63 -47.87
CA LYS A 74 0.47 -16.65 -47.01
C LYS A 74 -0.51 -17.32 -46.04
N ILE A 75 -1.18 -18.38 -46.48
CA ILE A 75 -2.04 -19.16 -45.58
C ILE A 75 -1.20 -19.85 -44.51
N GLN A 76 -0.02 -20.39 -44.87
CA GLN A 76 0.86 -21.02 -43.88
C GLN A 76 1.36 -20.01 -42.85
N GLU A 77 1.83 -18.82 -43.29
CA GLU A 77 2.23 -17.72 -42.43
C GLU A 77 1.06 -17.28 -41.50
N ALA A 78 -0.15 -17.15 -42.06
CA ALA A 78 -1.34 -16.78 -41.31
C ALA A 78 -1.74 -17.80 -40.23
N LYS A 79 -1.44 -19.09 -40.44
CA LYS A 79 -1.72 -20.15 -39.45
C LYS A 79 -0.75 -20.14 -38.27
N GLU A 80 0.48 -19.70 -38.46
CA GLU A 80 1.52 -19.69 -37.41
C GLU A 80 1.41 -18.44 -36.49
N LEU A 81 0.87 -17.35 -37.01
CA LEU A 81 0.81 -16.08 -36.26
C LEU A 81 -0.03 -16.14 -34.98
N PRO A 82 -1.21 -16.80 -34.95
CA PRO A 82 -2.01 -16.90 -33.74
C PRO A 82 -1.26 -17.56 -32.58
N ASP A 83 -0.51 -18.64 -32.85
CA ASP A 83 0.26 -19.34 -31.82
C ASP A 83 1.42 -18.49 -31.31
N LYS A 84 2.13 -17.78 -32.21
CA LYS A 84 3.20 -16.84 -31.83
C LYS A 84 2.66 -15.67 -31.00
N ILE A 85 1.50 -15.13 -31.36
CA ILE A 85 0.83 -14.06 -30.60
C ILE A 85 0.44 -14.58 -29.21
N LYS A 86 -0.16 -15.78 -29.15
CA LYS A 86 -0.59 -16.39 -27.88
C LYS A 86 0.60 -16.60 -26.94
N GLN A 87 1.68 -17.19 -27.41
CA GLN A 87 2.91 -17.39 -26.62
C GLN A 87 3.49 -16.05 -26.11
N SER A 88 3.48 -15.04 -26.99
CA SER A 88 3.92 -13.70 -26.64
C SER A 88 3.00 -13.05 -25.57
N ASP A 89 1.68 -13.21 -25.72
CA ASP A 89 0.70 -12.69 -24.74
C ASP A 89 0.88 -13.36 -23.37
N GLU A 90 1.06 -14.67 -23.32
CA GLU A 90 1.31 -15.42 -22.09
C GLU A 90 2.60 -14.93 -21.40
N ARG A 91 3.67 -14.76 -22.16
CA ARG A 91 4.94 -14.27 -21.62
C ARG A 91 4.87 -12.81 -21.13
N ILE A 92 4.15 -11.96 -21.84
CA ILE A 92 3.88 -10.58 -21.45
C ILE A 92 3.13 -10.54 -20.12
N GLU A 93 2.13 -11.39 -19.94
CA GLU A 93 1.36 -11.49 -18.71
C GLU A 93 2.20 -11.97 -17.53
N GLU A 94 3.04 -12.99 -17.73
CA GLU A 94 4.00 -13.45 -16.71
C GLU A 94 4.93 -12.32 -16.25
N LEU A 95 5.53 -11.60 -17.21
CA LEU A 95 6.44 -10.49 -16.91
C LEU A 95 5.72 -9.33 -16.22
N ARG A 96 4.48 -9.03 -16.63
CA ARG A 96 3.66 -8.00 -15.98
C ARG A 96 3.42 -8.34 -14.51
N ASN A 97 2.97 -9.57 -14.25
CA ASN A 97 2.71 -10.02 -12.88
C ASN A 97 4.00 -10.02 -12.02
N LYS A 98 5.13 -10.40 -12.62
CA LYS A 98 6.43 -10.37 -11.95
C LYS A 98 6.89 -8.95 -11.62
N ILE A 99 6.76 -8.02 -12.56
CA ILE A 99 7.08 -6.60 -12.37
C ILE A 99 6.20 -6.01 -11.27
N GLU A 100 4.89 -6.26 -11.32
CA GLU A 100 3.95 -5.81 -10.30
C GLU A 100 4.29 -6.37 -8.91
N TYR A 101 4.65 -7.66 -8.83
CA TYR A 101 5.09 -8.30 -7.59
C TYR A 101 6.25 -7.55 -6.93
N TYR A 102 7.27 -7.17 -7.71
CA TYR A 102 8.41 -6.43 -7.18
C TYR A 102 8.07 -4.98 -6.82
N LEU A 103 7.30 -4.28 -7.67
CA LEU A 103 6.88 -2.91 -7.41
C LEU A 103 6.07 -2.77 -6.13
N MET A 104 5.22 -3.75 -5.83
CA MET A 104 4.43 -3.78 -4.59
C MET A 104 5.29 -3.92 -3.33
N ARG A 105 6.49 -4.53 -3.42
CA ARG A 105 7.33 -4.92 -2.29
C ARG A 105 8.61 -4.11 -2.14
N LEU A 106 9.03 -3.42 -3.19
CA LEU A 106 10.15 -2.49 -3.08
C LEU A 106 9.72 -1.28 -2.24
N PRO A 107 10.48 -0.94 -1.17
CA PRO A 107 10.14 0.19 -0.32
C PRO A 107 10.30 1.52 -1.06
N ASN A 108 9.63 2.55 -0.57
CA ASN A 108 9.87 3.91 -1.03
C ASN A 108 11.28 4.39 -0.58
N THR A 109 11.83 5.37 -1.28
CA THR A 109 13.17 5.91 -0.96
C THR A 109 13.18 6.62 0.39
N LEU A 110 14.28 6.46 1.12
CA LEU A 110 14.53 7.18 2.37
C LEU A 110 14.97 8.62 2.07
N HIS A 111 14.60 9.53 2.95
CA HIS A 111 15.20 10.87 2.94
C HIS A 111 16.70 10.78 3.29
N GLU A 112 17.52 11.67 2.77
CA GLU A 112 18.98 11.69 2.98
C GLU A 112 19.39 11.78 4.44
N THR A 113 18.58 12.46 5.27
CA THR A 113 18.83 12.65 6.71
C THR A 113 18.59 11.39 7.56
N VAL A 114 17.95 10.35 7.02
CA VAL A 114 17.72 9.11 7.76
C VAL A 114 19.06 8.42 7.99
N PRO A 115 19.44 8.07 9.25
CA PRO A 115 20.70 7.39 9.54
C PRO A 115 20.67 5.94 9.03
N ILE A 116 21.87 5.40 8.81
CA ILE A 116 22.02 3.95 8.61
C ILE A 116 21.91 3.30 9.98
N GLY A 117 21.04 2.30 10.12
CA GLY A 117 20.82 1.62 11.39
C GLY A 117 20.13 0.27 11.22
N LYS A 118 20.08 -0.49 12.30
CA LYS A 118 19.45 -1.82 12.36
C LYS A 118 18.07 -1.76 13.02
N ASP A 119 17.89 -0.88 13.97
CA ASP A 119 16.66 -0.76 14.76
C ASP A 119 16.44 0.68 15.27
N ALA A 120 15.43 0.86 16.12
CA ALA A 120 15.05 2.16 16.66
C ALA A 120 16.13 2.82 17.53
N ASN A 121 17.11 2.08 18.06
CA ASN A 121 18.20 2.65 18.88
C ASN A 121 19.18 3.45 18.02
N ASP A 122 19.24 3.18 16.73
CA ASP A 122 20.08 3.90 15.78
C ASP A 122 19.43 5.21 15.27
N ASN A 123 18.19 5.51 15.70
CA ASN A 123 17.49 6.73 15.30
C ASN A 123 18.17 7.97 15.89
N ALA A 124 18.40 8.97 15.04
CA ALA A 124 18.94 10.25 15.46
C ALA A 124 17.85 11.13 16.09
N VAL A 125 18.10 11.63 17.31
CA VAL A 125 17.23 12.63 17.93
C VAL A 125 17.45 13.97 17.24
N VAL A 126 16.48 14.40 16.43
CA VAL A 126 16.57 15.64 15.63
C VAL A 126 16.30 16.87 16.49
N LYS A 127 15.36 16.81 17.44
CA LYS A 127 14.95 17.94 18.27
C LYS A 127 14.40 17.45 19.59
N THR A 128 14.74 18.16 20.66
CA THR A 128 14.15 18.00 21.99
C THR A 128 13.41 19.29 22.36
N PHE A 129 12.23 19.16 22.93
CA PHE A 129 11.43 20.28 23.42
C PHE A 129 10.99 20.07 24.86
N GLY A 130 11.15 21.10 25.68
CA GLY A 130 10.81 21.06 27.08
C GLY A 130 11.81 20.27 27.94
N ALA A 131 11.55 20.20 29.22
CA ALA A 131 12.30 19.42 30.19
C ALA A 131 11.49 18.19 30.63
N LYS A 132 12.13 17.05 30.79
CA LYS A 132 11.50 15.85 31.36
C LYS A 132 11.10 16.14 32.81
N PRO A 133 9.82 16.06 33.17
CA PRO A 133 9.39 16.30 34.54
C PRO A 133 9.99 15.26 35.47
N LYS A 134 10.33 15.68 36.68
CA LYS A 134 10.75 14.79 37.78
C LYS A 134 9.62 14.70 38.77
N PHE A 135 9.27 13.49 39.15
CA PHE A 135 8.24 13.23 40.15
C PHE A 135 8.92 12.66 41.40
N ASP A 136 8.39 12.98 42.56
CA ASP A 136 8.80 12.50 43.89
C ASP A 136 7.99 11.28 44.36
N PHE A 137 7.17 10.74 43.47
CA PHE A 137 6.34 9.56 43.69
C PHE A 137 6.51 8.56 42.53
N GLU A 138 6.14 7.32 42.77
CA GLU A 138 6.14 6.27 41.75
C GLU A 138 5.03 6.48 40.72
N LEU A 139 5.39 6.55 39.43
CA LEU A 139 4.46 6.72 38.33
C LEU A 139 3.76 5.40 38.04
N LYS A 140 2.44 5.41 38.10
CA LYS A 140 1.62 4.29 37.62
C LYS A 140 1.48 4.33 36.10
N PRO A 141 1.48 3.18 35.43
CA PRO A 141 1.07 3.10 34.03
C PRO A 141 -0.35 3.65 33.83
N HIS A 142 -0.59 4.27 32.65
CA HIS A 142 -1.88 4.92 32.39
C HIS A 142 -3.08 3.95 32.48
N GLY A 143 -2.91 2.68 32.05
CA GLY A 143 -3.95 1.67 32.15
C GLY A 143 -4.36 1.35 33.58
N GLU A 144 -3.40 1.23 34.50
CA GLU A 144 -3.67 1.00 35.93
C GLU A 144 -4.37 2.22 36.55
N LEU A 145 -3.88 3.41 36.24
CA LEU A 145 -4.47 4.65 36.75
C LEU A 145 -5.92 4.81 36.31
N LEU A 146 -6.24 4.52 35.04
CA LEU A 146 -7.60 4.59 34.53
C LEU A 146 -8.53 3.58 35.20
N GLN A 147 -8.07 2.36 35.47
CA GLN A 147 -8.85 1.36 36.20
C GLN A 147 -9.11 1.78 37.66
N GLU A 148 -8.09 2.25 38.38
CA GLU A 148 -8.22 2.72 39.75
C GLU A 148 -9.20 3.90 39.88
N LEU A 149 -9.21 4.79 38.89
CA LEU A 149 -10.13 5.92 38.83
C LEU A 149 -11.54 5.54 38.35
N GLY A 150 -11.75 4.28 37.92
CA GLY A 150 -13.04 3.83 37.37
C GLY A 150 -13.36 4.41 35.97
N LEU A 151 -12.34 4.90 35.26
CA LEU A 151 -12.48 5.55 33.96
C LEU A 151 -12.30 4.59 32.77
N ALA A 152 -11.76 3.39 33.00
CA ALA A 152 -11.66 2.33 32.00
C ALA A 152 -11.96 0.97 32.59
N ASN A 153 -12.42 0.03 31.76
CA ASN A 153 -12.65 -1.36 32.14
C ASN A 153 -12.11 -2.31 31.06
N PHE A 154 -10.89 -2.77 31.26
CA PHE A 154 -10.21 -3.69 30.36
C PHE A 154 -10.66 -5.15 30.58
N GLU A 155 -10.99 -5.54 31.82
CA GLU A 155 -11.42 -6.91 32.14
C GLU A 155 -12.77 -7.21 31.50
N LYS A 156 -13.73 -6.27 31.62
CA LYS A 156 -15.04 -6.44 30.98
C LYS A 156 -14.94 -6.39 29.46
N ALA A 157 -14.07 -5.58 28.89
CA ALA A 157 -13.82 -5.57 27.47
C ALA A 157 -13.22 -6.90 26.98
N ALA A 158 -12.28 -7.49 27.74
CA ALA A 158 -11.71 -8.79 27.43
C ALA A 158 -12.74 -9.92 27.48
N GLU A 159 -13.69 -9.87 28.43
CA GLU A 159 -14.81 -10.84 28.51
C GLU A 159 -15.74 -10.76 27.30
N VAL A 160 -16.04 -9.55 26.82
CA VAL A 160 -17.03 -9.31 25.77
C VAL A 160 -16.44 -9.43 24.36
N SER A 161 -15.24 -8.92 24.15
CA SER A 161 -14.63 -8.74 22.81
C SER A 161 -13.26 -9.44 22.67
N GLY A 162 -12.67 -9.89 23.75
CA GLY A 162 -11.31 -10.42 23.77
C GLY A 162 -10.27 -9.40 24.27
N HIS A 163 -9.03 -9.86 24.39
CA HIS A 163 -7.93 -8.98 24.80
C HIS A 163 -7.61 -7.94 23.73
N GLY A 164 -7.14 -6.76 24.15
CA GLY A 164 -6.78 -5.65 23.26
C GLY A 164 -7.96 -4.74 22.90
N PHE A 165 -9.09 -4.87 23.63
CA PHE A 165 -10.22 -3.94 23.61
C PHE A 165 -10.35 -3.25 24.98
N TYR A 166 -11.11 -2.15 25.01
CA TYR A 166 -11.32 -1.34 26.22
C TYR A 166 -12.72 -0.74 26.26
N TYR A 167 -13.17 -0.41 27.47
CA TYR A 167 -14.25 0.55 27.67
C TYR A 167 -13.65 1.81 28.29
N LEU A 168 -13.93 2.98 27.71
CA LEU A 168 -13.71 4.29 28.33
C LEU A 168 -15.03 4.74 28.95
N ILE A 169 -14.97 5.30 30.16
CA ILE A 169 -16.16 5.61 30.96
C ILE A 169 -16.06 7.03 31.50
N GLY A 170 -17.14 7.80 31.36
CA GLY A 170 -17.23 9.13 31.97
C GLY A 170 -16.26 10.15 31.37
N ASP A 171 -15.53 10.82 32.24
CA ASP A 171 -14.71 11.97 31.86
C ASP A 171 -13.60 11.65 30.85
N ILE A 172 -13.04 10.43 30.87
CA ILE A 172 -12.01 10.05 29.88
C ILE A 172 -12.60 9.89 28.48
N ALA A 173 -13.83 9.38 28.36
CA ALA A 173 -14.52 9.33 27.07
C ALA A 173 -14.86 10.72 26.54
N LEU A 174 -15.24 11.65 27.43
CA LEU A 174 -15.44 13.05 27.06
C LEU A 174 -14.13 13.72 26.64
N MET A 175 -13.01 13.38 27.29
CA MET A 175 -11.69 13.90 26.93
C MET A 175 -11.22 13.39 25.57
N GLU A 176 -11.51 12.14 25.22
CA GLU A 176 -11.25 11.59 23.89
C GLU A 176 -11.99 12.39 22.81
N LEU A 177 -13.30 12.61 22.98
CA LEU A 177 -14.09 13.43 22.07
C LEU A 177 -13.56 14.88 21.96
N ALA A 178 -13.13 15.46 23.08
CA ALA A 178 -12.55 16.80 23.10
C ALA A 178 -11.22 16.85 22.31
N LEU A 179 -10.38 15.82 22.40
CA LEU A 179 -9.13 15.70 21.62
C LEU A 179 -9.41 15.54 20.13
N VAL A 180 -10.43 14.76 19.76
CA VAL A 180 -10.86 14.62 18.35
C VAL A 180 -11.29 15.98 17.80
N ASN A 181 -12.18 16.68 18.50
CA ASN A 181 -12.65 18.01 18.09
C ASN A 181 -11.50 19.02 17.99
N PHE A 182 -10.61 19.05 18.98
CA PHE A 182 -9.42 19.91 18.94
C PHE A 182 -8.55 19.64 17.72
N THR A 183 -8.30 18.37 17.41
CA THR A 183 -7.45 17.95 16.27
C THR A 183 -8.09 18.34 14.94
N VAL A 184 -9.40 18.11 14.78
CA VAL A 184 -10.16 18.50 13.59
C VAL A 184 -10.11 20.01 13.39
N ASP A 185 -10.44 20.79 14.43
CA ASP A 185 -10.40 22.25 14.37
C ASP A 185 -9.02 22.80 14.03
N PHE A 186 -7.98 22.20 14.60
CA PHE A 186 -6.60 22.60 14.36
C PHE A 186 -6.19 22.34 12.91
N LEU A 187 -6.58 21.20 12.32
CA LEU A 187 -6.22 20.85 10.94
C LEU A 187 -7.08 21.59 9.91
N VAL A 188 -8.37 21.77 10.15
CA VAL A 188 -9.26 22.58 9.30
C VAL A 188 -8.75 24.03 9.19
N LYS A 189 -8.26 24.63 10.29
CA LYS A 189 -7.60 25.94 10.25
C LYS A 189 -6.30 26.00 9.46
N LYS A 190 -5.76 24.82 9.04
CA LYS A 190 -4.60 24.67 8.17
C LYS A 190 -4.97 24.23 6.75
N ASP A 191 -6.21 24.44 6.35
CA ASP A 191 -6.76 24.11 5.03
C ASP A 191 -6.83 22.61 4.74
N TYR A 192 -6.96 21.76 5.78
CA TYR A 192 -7.30 20.36 5.58
C TYR A 192 -8.81 20.20 5.46
N VAL A 193 -9.24 19.39 4.51
CA VAL A 193 -10.64 19.01 4.33
C VAL A 193 -10.95 17.80 5.19
N LEU A 194 -11.93 17.90 6.09
CA LEU A 194 -12.38 16.76 6.90
C LEU A 194 -13.10 15.75 6.02
N VAL A 195 -12.74 14.49 6.17
CA VAL A 195 -13.34 13.33 5.49
C VAL A 195 -13.73 12.28 6.53
N GLU A 196 -14.98 11.88 6.53
CA GLU A 196 -15.48 10.67 7.18
C GLU A 196 -15.58 9.56 6.12
N PRO A 197 -14.59 8.66 6.04
CA PRO A 197 -14.53 7.67 4.98
C PRO A 197 -15.39 6.44 5.30
N PRO A 198 -15.73 5.60 4.28
CA PRO A 198 -16.29 4.28 4.54
C PRO A 198 -15.32 3.44 5.38
N LEU A 199 -15.87 2.66 6.32
CA LEU A 199 -15.08 1.84 7.25
C LEU A 199 -14.64 0.49 6.66
N MET A 200 -15.04 0.21 5.44
CA MET A 200 -14.72 -1.02 4.71
C MET A 200 -14.32 -0.69 3.28
N LEU A 201 -13.37 -1.46 2.75
CA LEU A 201 -12.93 -1.38 1.37
C LEU A 201 -13.01 -2.74 0.70
N ARG A 202 -13.32 -2.75 -0.60
CA ARG A 202 -13.14 -3.92 -1.45
C ARG A 202 -11.65 -4.24 -1.60
N ARG A 203 -11.34 -5.50 -1.90
CA ARG A 203 -9.96 -5.96 -2.07
C ARG A 203 -9.18 -5.12 -3.08
N LYS A 204 -9.71 -4.90 -4.27
CA LYS A 204 -9.00 -4.19 -5.34
C LYS A 204 -8.58 -2.74 -5.01
N PRO A 205 -9.45 -1.85 -4.48
CA PRO A 205 -9.02 -0.55 -3.98
C PRO A 205 -7.97 -0.66 -2.87
N TYR A 206 -8.07 -1.67 -2.02
CA TYR A 206 -7.14 -1.89 -0.90
C TYR A 206 -5.73 -2.25 -1.41
N GLU A 207 -5.62 -3.10 -2.42
CA GLU A 207 -4.34 -3.46 -3.08
C GLU A 207 -3.62 -2.24 -3.67
N GLY A 208 -4.34 -1.21 -4.05
CA GLY A 208 -3.77 0.04 -4.54
C GLY A 208 -3.07 0.90 -3.48
N VAL A 209 -3.36 0.67 -2.20
CA VAL A 209 -2.86 1.49 -1.08
C VAL A 209 -1.95 0.73 -0.12
N THR A 210 -1.98 -0.61 -0.13
CA THR A 210 -1.11 -1.46 0.71
C THR A 210 -0.88 -2.82 0.06
N ASP A 211 0.21 -3.51 0.40
CA ASP A 211 0.44 -4.90 0.01
C ASP A 211 -0.43 -5.81 0.90
N LEU A 212 -1.58 -6.23 0.37
CA LEU A 212 -2.50 -7.10 1.10
C LEU A 212 -1.88 -8.44 1.48
N LYS A 213 -0.96 -8.97 0.67
CA LYS A 213 -0.34 -10.27 0.95
C LYS A 213 0.41 -10.29 2.28
N ASP A 214 1.08 -9.19 2.60
CA ASP A 214 1.82 -9.04 3.85
C ASP A 214 0.92 -8.59 5.01
N PHE A 215 -0.15 -7.83 4.72
CA PHE A 215 -1.05 -7.25 5.71
C PHE A 215 -2.36 -8.01 5.92
N GLU A 216 -2.72 -8.97 5.07
CA GLU A 216 -4.02 -9.67 5.13
C GLU A 216 -4.25 -10.38 6.47
N THR A 217 -3.20 -10.87 7.10
CA THR A 217 -3.27 -11.50 8.44
C THR A 217 -3.62 -10.52 9.55
N MET A 218 -3.30 -9.24 9.36
CA MET A 218 -3.55 -8.16 10.32
C MET A 218 -4.90 -7.48 10.15
N MET A 219 -5.64 -7.84 9.10
CA MET A 219 -6.93 -7.22 8.76
C MET A 219 -8.11 -8.09 9.19
N TYR A 220 -9.22 -7.44 9.50
CA TYR A 220 -10.52 -8.09 9.65
C TYR A 220 -11.19 -8.19 8.29
N LYS A 221 -11.53 -9.40 7.88
CA LYS A 221 -12.28 -9.70 6.66
C LYS A 221 -13.71 -10.01 7.00
N ILE A 222 -14.64 -9.50 6.22
CA ILE A 222 -16.05 -9.85 6.31
C ILE A 222 -16.22 -11.20 5.61
N GLU A 223 -16.84 -12.17 6.31
CA GLU A 223 -17.12 -13.50 5.77
C GLU A 223 -18.09 -13.39 4.60
N ASP A 224 -17.83 -14.16 3.54
CA ASP A 224 -18.65 -14.24 2.31
C ASP A 224 -18.79 -12.93 1.52
N GLU A 225 -18.01 -11.89 1.87
CA GLU A 225 -18.01 -10.60 1.19
C GLU A 225 -16.62 -10.20 0.67
N ASP A 226 -16.57 -9.45 -0.44
CA ASP A 226 -15.33 -8.81 -0.90
C ASP A 226 -15.11 -7.49 -0.15
N LEU A 227 -15.08 -7.56 1.19
CA LEU A 227 -14.91 -6.41 2.07
C LEU A 227 -13.93 -6.71 3.20
N LEU A 228 -13.07 -5.71 3.49
CA LEU A 228 -12.15 -5.71 4.62
C LEU A 228 -12.36 -4.42 5.43
N LEU A 229 -12.33 -4.52 6.76
CA LEU A 229 -12.34 -3.34 7.63
C LEU A 229 -11.05 -2.52 7.42
N ILE A 230 -11.18 -1.21 7.48
CA ILE A 230 -10.02 -0.31 7.31
C ILE A 230 -9.08 -0.39 8.52
N ALA A 231 -7.78 -0.45 8.25
CA ALA A 231 -6.75 -0.35 9.27
C ALA A 231 -6.30 1.09 9.56
N THR A 232 -6.72 2.03 8.73
CA THR A 232 -6.48 3.47 8.83
C THR A 232 -7.40 4.21 7.86
N SER A 233 -7.81 5.44 8.20
CA SER A 233 -8.57 6.33 7.30
C SER A 233 -7.77 6.74 6.05
N GLU A 234 -6.45 6.64 6.08
CA GLU A 234 -5.57 6.89 4.94
C GLU A 234 -5.93 6.01 3.73
N HIS A 235 -6.24 4.73 3.95
CA HIS A 235 -6.55 3.78 2.87
C HIS A 235 -7.79 4.19 2.05
N PRO A 236 -8.97 4.43 2.65
CA PRO A 236 -10.14 4.84 1.87
C PRO A 236 -9.99 6.25 1.28
N ILE A 237 -9.26 7.16 1.92
CA ILE A 237 -9.00 8.49 1.36
C ILE A 237 -8.10 8.38 0.11
N ALA A 238 -7.04 7.58 0.15
CA ALA A 238 -6.21 7.33 -1.03
C ALA A 238 -7.00 6.59 -2.13
N ALA A 239 -7.82 5.61 -1.76
CA ALA A 239 -8.69 4.89 -2.70
C ALA A 239 -9.77 5.79 -3.34
N MET A 240 -10.23 6.86 -2.66
CA MET A 240 -11.15 7.85 -3.21
C MET A 240 -10.57 8.56 -4.44
N LEU A 241 -9.24 8.68 -4.52
CA LEU A 241 -8.53 9.33 -5.62
C LEU A 241 -8.18 8.35 -6.76
N MET A 242 -8.59 7.09 -6.66
CA MET A 242 -8.28 6.06 -7.65
C MET A 242 -8.94 6.36 -9.00
N ASN A 243 -8.15 6.28 -10.09
CA ASN A 243 -8.58 6.57 -11.47
C ASN A 243 -8.99 8.03 -11.73
N GLU A 244 -8.71 8.94 -10.80
CA GLU A 244 -8.94 10.37 -10.98
C GLU A 244 -7.72 11.05 -11.61
N THR A 245 -7.97 12.15 -12.32
CA THR A 245 -6.94 13.02 -12.88
C THR A 245 -7.16 14.43 -12.36
N TYR A 246 -6.10 15.04 -11.82
CA TYR A 246 -6.14 16.35 -11.20
C TYR A 246 -5.27 17.33 -11.98
N ASP A 247 -5.73 18.56 -12.11
CA ASP A 247 -4.92 19.67 -12.58
C ASP A 247 -3.86 20.02 -11.53
N GLU A 248 -2.67 20.43 -11.98
CA GLU A 248 -1.58 20.86 -11.10
C GLU A 248 -2.02 21.97 -10.12
N LYS A 249 -2.93 22.83 -10.55
CA LYS A 249 -3.49 23.93 -9.75
C LYS A 249 -4.35 23.47 -8.56
N GLN A 250 -4.83 22.23 -8.59
CA GLN A 250 -5.63 21.62 -7.51
C GLN A 250 -4.74 21.01 -6.42
N LEU A 251 -3.43 20.88 -6.68
CA LEU A 251 -2.46 20.28 -5.76
C LEU A 251 -1.76 21.34 -4.91
N PRO A 252 -1.41 21.03 -3.66
CA PRO A 252 -1.65 19.75 -2.98
C PRO A 252 -3.08 19.61 -2.45
N LEU A 253 -3.65 18.40 -2.54
CA LEU A 253 -4.89 18.06 -1.83
C LEU A 253 -4.53 17.70 -0.38
N LYS A 254 -5.24 18.32 0.59
CA LYS A 254 -4.99 18.11 2.02
C LYS A 254 -6.27 17.57 2.67
N PHE A 255 -6.20 16.34 3.18
CA PHE A 255 -7.32 15.70 3.86
C PHE A 255 -6.96 15.33 5.29
N VAL A 256 -7.94 15.37 6.19
CA VAL A 256 -7.89 14.80 7.52
C VAL A 256 -9.03 13.78 7.64
N GLY A 257 -8.68 12.52 7.91
CA GLY A 257 -9.67 11.46 8.07
C GLY A 257 -10.08 11.28 9.53
N LEU A 258 -11.37 11.17 9.79
CA LEU A 258 -11.92 10.77 11.07
C LEU A 258 -12.61 9.43 10.95
N SER A 259 -12.04 8.40 11.59
CA SER A 259 -12.63 7.07 11.62
C SER A 259 -12.05 6.20 12.74
N PRO A 260 -12.75 5.17 13.23
CA PRO A 260 -12.11 4.04 13.88
C PRO A 260 -11.17 3.33 12.90
N CYS A 261 -10.15 2.64 13.44
CA CYS A 261 -9.16 1.88 12.68
C CYS A 261 -9.06 0.48 13.26
N PHE A 262 -9.24 -0.56 12.43
CA PHE A 262 -9.34 -1.95 12.89
C PHE A 262 -8.07 -2.72 12.54
N ARG A 263 -7.34 -3.21 13.54
CA ARG A 263 -6.12 -4.01 13.35
C ARG A 263 -6.14 -5.25 14.23
N LYS A 264 -5.85 -6.41 13.64
CA LYS A 264 -5.52 -7.60 14.44
C LYS A 264 -4.10 -7.45 14.94
N GLU A 265 -3.93 -7.17 16.22
CA GLU A 265 -2.62 -7.02 16.86
C GLU A 265 -1.98 -8.39 17.12
N LEU A 266 -1.58 -9.08 16.04
CA LEU A 266 -0.97 -10.41 16.11
C LEU A 266 0.46 -10.34 16.70
N GLY A 267 0.74 -11.18 17.71
CA GLY A 267 2.09 -11.37 18.24
C GLY A 267 2.57 -10.26 19.18
N SER A 268 1.69 -9.45 19.71
CA SER A 268 2.07 -8.40 20.66
C SER A 268 2.39 -8.96 22.04
N HIS A 269 3.61 -9.40 22.26
CA HIS A 269 4.22 -9.46 23.58
C HIS A 269 4.73 -8.06 23.99
N SER A 270 3.94 -7.02 23.80
CA SER A 270 4.35 -5.69 24.22
C SER A 270 4.11 -5.51 25.70
N ILE A 271 4.99 -4.74 26.33
CA ILE A 271 4.93 -4.34 27.76
C ILE A 271 3.56 -3.68 28.10
N ASP A 272 2.81 -3.23 27.09
CA ASP A 272 1.57 -2.49 27.23
C ASP A 272 0.31 -3.36 26.99
N THR A 273 0.27 -4.53 27.60
CA THR A 273 -0.89 -5.46 27.51
C THR A 273 -2.16 -4.92 28.17
N ARG A 274 -2.10 -3.80 28.90
CA ARG A 274 -3.21 -3.14 29.62
C ARG A 274 -3.28 -1.64 29.32
N GLY A 275 -2.82 -1.21 28.16
CA GLY A 275 -2.81 0.19 27.75
C GLY A 275 -3.79 0.51 26.65
N LEU A 276 -3.86 1.80 26.27
CA LEU A 276 -4.69 2.32 25.18
C LEU A 276 -3.89 2.55 23.89
N PHE A 277 -2.57 2.32 23.88
CA PHE A 277 -1.73 2.67 22.73
C PHE A 277 -1.72 1.62 21.62
N ARG A 278 -1.93 0.34 21.97
CA ARG A 278 -1.93 -0.74 21.00
C ARG A 278 -3.15 -1.63 21.22
N VAL A 279 -4.19 -1.29 20.53
CA VAL A 279 -5.53 -1.86 20.65
C VAL A 279 -6.08 -2.25 19.29
N HIS A 280 -7.15 -3.05 19.26
CA HIS A 280 -7.75 -3.55 18.03
C HIS A 280 -8.55 -2.49 17.25
N HIS A 281 -8.99 -1.40 17.90
CA HIS A 281 -9.73 -0.30 17.25
C HIS A 281 -9.50 1.03 17.96
#